data_8fbf425702bd75f6891f6fff1a077260
#
_entry.id   8fbf425702bd75f6891f6fff1a077260
#
_cell.length_a   1.000
_cell.length_b   1.000
_cell.length_c   1.000
_cell.angle_alpha   90.00
_cell.angle_beta   90.00
_cell.angle_gamma   90.00
#
_symmetry.space_group_name_H-M   'P 1'
#
loop_
_entity.id
_entity.type
_entity.pdbx_description
1 polymer ?
#
loop_
_entity_poly.entity_id
_entity_poly.type
_entity_poly.pdbx_seq_one_letter_code
_entity_poly.pdbx_strand_id
1 'polypeptide(L)' 'MIRKLKSGEYRLFSVKKDARTGRRRNLGTFRTLEAAKQHEREVQYFKRHSG' A
#
# COMPACT_ATOMS: atom_id res chain seq x y z
N MET A 1 -1.83 1.00 3.84
CA MET A 1 -3.17 0.44 4.10
C MET A 1 -3.47 -0.67 3.11
N ILE A 2 -3.88 -1.81 3.62
CA ILE A 2 -4.14 -2.99 2.79
C ILE A 2 -5.64 -3.26 2.73
N ARG A 3 -6.15 -3.54 1.54
CA ARG A 3 -7.56 -3.82 1.33
C ARG A 3 -7.73 -5.13 0.57
N LYS A 4 -8.61 -6.00 1.08
CA LYS A 4 -8.94 -7.25 0.41
C LYS A 4 -9.93 -7.01 -0.73
N LEU A 5 -9.61 -7.53 -1.91
CA LEU A 5 -10.46 -7.43 -3.08
C LEU A 5 -11.41 -8.63 -3.18
N LYS A 6 -12.46 -8.50 -3.97
CA LYS A 6 -13.43 -9.57 -4.19
C LYS A 6 -12.80 -10.82 -4.80
N SER A 7 -11.74 -10.65 -5.59
CA SER A 7 -11.02 -11.76 -6.21
C SER A 7 -10.14 -12.55 -5.24
N GLY A 8 -10.01 -12.08 -3.99
CA GLY A 8 -9.12 -12.69 -3.00
C GLY A 8 -7.73 -12.10 -2.97
N GLU A 9 -7.46 -11.13 -3.82
CA GLU A 9 -6.20 -10.42 -3.81
C GLU A 9 -6.21 -9.28 -2.80
N TYR A 10 -5.03 -8.77 -2.50
CA TYR A 10 -4.86 -7.65 -1.56
C TYR A 10 -4.22 -6.47 -2.27
N ARG A 11 -4.83 -5.30 -2.14
CA ARG A 11 -4.31 -4.07 -2.74
C ARG A 11 -3.73 -3.17 -1.66
N LEU A 12 -2.51 -2.70 -1.91
CA LEU A 12 -1.82 -1.80 -0.99
C LEU A 12 -2.04 -0.35 -1.43
N PHE A 13 -2.50 0.48 -0.50
CA PHE A 13 -2.68 1.91 -0.72
C PHE A 13 -1.78 2.71 0.21
N SER A 14 -1.39 3.91 -0.22
CA SER A 14 -0.63 4.80 0.64
C SER A 14 -1.48 5.26 1.82
N VAL A 15 -0.81 5.59 2.92
CA VAL A 15 -1.49 6.08 4.13
C VAL A 15 -2.04 7.49 3.91
N LYS A 16 -1.31 8.32 3.18
CA LYS A 16 -1.72 9.69 2.90
C LYS A 16 -2.52 9.78 1.61
N LYS A 17 -3.58 10.58 1.63
CA LYS A 17 -4.33 10.88 0.43
C LYS A 17 -3.59 11.87 -0.44
N ASP A 18 -3.72 11.71 -1.75
CA ASP A 18 -3.20 12.68 -2.72
C ASP A 18 -3.99 13.98 -2.61
N ALA A 19 -3.30 15.09 -2.44
CA ALA A 19 -3.93 16.41 -2.33
C ALA A 19 -4.68 16.81 -3.61
N ARG A 20 -4.27 16.29 -4.76
CA ARG A 20 -4.88 16.60 -6.04
C ARG A 20 -6.22 15.91 -6.25
N THR A 21 -6.29 14.62 -5.91
CA THR A 21 -7.44 13.78 -6.22
C THR A 21 -8.26 13.43 -5.00
N GLY A 22 -7.71 13.63 -3.80
CA GLY A 22 -8.32 13.21 -2.56
C GLY A 22 -8.33 11.69 -2.36
N ARG A 23 -7.63 10.96 -3.20
CA ARG A 23 -7.56 9.49 -3.17
C ARG A 23 -6.19 9.00 -2.73
N ARG A 24 -6.17 7.83 -2.12
CA ARG A 24 -4.91 7.18 -1.75
C ARG A 24 -4.26 6.57 -2.98
N ARG A 25 -2.95 6.70 -3.05
CA ARG A 25 -2.18 6.17 -4.16
C ARG A 25 -2.15 4.63 -4.10
N ASN A 26 -2.37 3.97 -5.23
CA ASN A 26 -2.25 2.52 -5.35
C ASN A 26 -0.77 2.15 -5.47
N LEU A 27 -0.27 1.42 -4.48
CA LEU A 27 1.14 1.01 -4.43
C LEU A 27 1.37 -0.38 -5.01
N GLY A 28 0.31 -1.15 -5.24
CA GLY A 28 0.43 -2.47 -5.85
C GLY A 28 -0.68 -3.42 -5.43
N THR A 29 -0.77 -4.54 -6.13
CA THR A 29 -1.73 -5.59 -5.85
C THR A 29 -0.97 -6.90 -5.62
N PHE A 30 -1.32 -7.62 -4.57
CA PHE A 30 -0.63 -8.83 -4.15
C PHE A 30 -1.62 -9.98 -3.98
N ARG A 31 -1.14 -11.20 -4.19
CA ARG A 31 -1.98 -12.40 -4.04
C ARG A 31 -2.21 -12.80 -2.60
N THR A 32 -1.29 -12.43 -1.72
CA THR A 32 -1.37 -12.80 -0.31
C THR A 32 -1.25 -11.58 0.59
N LEU A 33 -1.85 -11.69 1.77
CA LEU A 33 -1.75 -10.63 2.77
C LEU A 33 -0.31 -10.42 3.24
N GLU A 34 0.44 -11.50 3.36
CA GLU A 34 1.85 -11.42 3.79
C GLU A 34 2.69 -10.62 2.82
N ALA A 35 2.51 -10.85 1.52
CA ALA A 35 3.23 -10.10 0.49
C ALA A 35 2.89 -8.61 0.56
N ALA A 36 1.62 -8.28 0.75
CA ALA A 36 1.19 -6.89 0.88
C ALA A 36 1.79 -6.23 2.12
N LYS A 37 1.79 -6.92 3.25
CA LYS A 37 2.37 -6.41 4.49
C LYS A 37 3.87 -6.19 4.37
N GLN A 38 4.57 -7.11 3.73
CA GLN A 38 6.00 -6.99 3.52
C GLN A 38 6.33 -5.76 2.67
N HIS A 39 5.60 -5.56 1.60
CA HIS A 39 5.78 -4.39 0.75
C HIS A 39 5.48 -3.09 1.49
N GLU A 40 4.44 -3.08 2.32
CA GLU A 40 4.10 -1.93 3.15
C GLU A 40 5.25 -1.57 4.10
N ARG A 41 5.86 -2.59 4.72
CA ARG A 41 7.03 -2.37 5.60
C ARG A 41 8.19 -1.74 4.83
N GLU A 42 8.47 -2.23 3.64
CA GLU A 42 9.55 -1.68 2.81
C GLU A 42 9.30 -0.22 2.44
N VAL A 43 8.08 0.11 2.06
CA VAL A 43 7.71 1.49 1.72
C VAL A 43 7.87 2.40 2.93
N GLN A 44 7.41 1.97 4.10
CA GLN A 44 7.57 2.73 5.34
C GLN A 44 9.04 2.89 5.73
N TYR A 45 9.83 1.87 5.53
CA TYR A 45 11.27 1.91 5.78
C TYR A 45 11.94 2.98 4.92
N PHE A 46 11.66 2.99 3.64
CA PHE A 46 12.21 3.99 2.73
C PHE A 46 11.81 5.41 3.12
N LYS A 47 10.56 5.62 3.49
CA LYS A 47 10.09 6.94 3.92
C LYS A 47 10.79 7.44 5.17
N ARG A 48 11.12 6.54 6.10
CA ARG A 48 11.83 6.92 7.34
C ARG A 48 13.29 7.24 7.09
N HIS A 49 13.93 6.53 6.16
CA HIS A 49 15.37 6.65 5.94
C HIS A 49 15.76 7.62 4.83
N SER A 50 14.87 7.94 3.93
CA SER A 50 15.17 8.87 2.84
C SER A 50 14.81 10.32 3.17
N GLY A 51 14.46 10.60 4.34
CA GLY A 51 14.13 12.01 4.67
C GLY A 51 13.90 12.59 5.56
#